data_533e7b4c7db1805132f3f0c8e559c8eb
#
_entry.id   533e7b4c7db1805132f3f0c8e559c8eb
#
_cell.length_a   1.000
_cell.length_b   1.000
_cell.length_c   1.000
_cell.angle_alpha   90.00
_cell.angle_beta   90.00
_cell.angle_gamma   90.00
#
_symmetry.space_group_name_H-M   'P 1'
#
loop_
_entity.id
_entity.type
_entity.pdbx_description
1 polymer ?
#
loop_
_entity_poly.entity_id
_entity_poly.type
_entity_poly.pdbx_seq_one_letter_code
_entity_poly.pdbx_strand_id
1 'polypeptide(L)'
;MRLRIPHYPLSAPRFIAIRTACFAVLVMAGLAACGSAVAHPGAGGGSGAADSACMASGLRVTVDDGAAGAAAGSTYYPIDFTNGSGASCLLDGYPDAWFATSAGHQIGSAAVWDRDVTARPVALRPGATAHAWLQVTAAANYPAKTCRPVTAHWLRIRLPGAASVSSVRHALQACAAAMHGHGILTVQPVAPGRGTRGTAG
;
A
#
# COMPACT_ATOMS: atom_id res chain seq x y z
N MET A 1 -39.74 -19.55 -23.20
CA MET A 1 -38.99 -18.35 -23.52
C MET A 1 -37.50 -18.71 -23.47
N ARG A 2 -36.85 -18.93 -24.62
CA ARG A 2 -35.45 -19.40 -24.70
C ARG A 2 -34.54 -18.21 -24.90
N LEU A 3 -33.64 -17.92 -23.91
CA LEU A 3 -32.60 -16.89 -24.03
C LEU A 3 -31.54 -17.35 -25.02
N ARG A 4 -31.29 -16.56 -26.07
CA ARG A 4 -30.15 -16.71 -26.97
C ARG A 4 -28.94 -15.97 -26.38
N ILE A 5 -27.84 -16.68 -26.18
CA ILE A 5 -26.54 -16.14 -25.78
C ILE A 5 -25.79 -15.73 -27.05
N PRO A 6 -25.32 -14.51 -27.22
CA PRO A 6 -24.50 -14.12 -28.36
C PRO A 6 -23.06 -14.64 -28.20
N HIS A 7 -22.58 -15.35 -29.24
CA HIS A 7 -21.17 -15.75 -29.36
C HIS A 7 -20.34 -14.58 -29.89
N TYR A 8 -19.33 -14.17 -29.13
CA TYR A 8 -18.27 -13.25 -29.57
C TYR A 8 -17.10 -14.06 -30.16
N PRO A 9 -16.59 -13.72 -31.37
CA PRO A 9 -15.42 -14.38 -31.93
C PRO A 9 -14.13 -13.85 -31.26
N LEU A 10 -13.29 -14.78 -30.83
CA LEU A 10 -11.93 -14.53 -30.29
C LEU A 10 -11.01 -14.10 -31.45
N SER A 11 -10.53 -12.86 -31.40
CA SER A 11 -9.49 -12.35 -32.30
C SER A 11 -8.12 -12.77 -31.78
N ALA A 12 -7.38 -13.54 -32.58
CA ALA A 12 -6.01 -13.95 -32.28
C ALA A 12 -5.01 -12.78 -32.47
N PRO A 13 -3.97 -12.63 -31.63
CA PRO A 13 -2.94 -11.63 -31.84
C PRO A 13 -1.96 -12.05 -32.94
N ARG A 14 -1.70 -11.14 -33.88
CA ARG A 14 -0.68 -11.27 -34.93
C ARG A 14 0.70 -11.05 -34.31
N PHE A 15 1.56 -12.09 -34.33
CA PHE A 15 2.98 -11.97 -34.02
C PHE A 15 3.70 -11.26 -35.18
N ILE A 16 4.32 -10.11 -34.89
CA ILE A 16 5.23 -9.43 -35.81
C ILE A 16 6.63 -9.99 -35.54
N ALA A 17 7.18 -10.71 -36.54
CA ALA A 17 8.55 -11.19 -36.53
C ALA A 17 9.50 -10.05 -36.90
N ILE A 18 10.37 -9.63 -35.98
CA ILE A 18 11.45 -8.69 -36.24
C ILE A 18 12.65 -9.48 -36.73
N ARG A 19 13.04 -9.26 -37.99
CA ARG A 19 14.24 -9.83 -38.62
C ARG A 19 15.49 -9.08 -38.14
N THR A 20 16.39 -9.81 -37.53
CA THR A 20 17.74 -9.36 -37.16
C THR A 20 18.61 -9.32 -38.44
N ALA A 21 19.14 -8.16 -38.80
CA ALA A 21 20.13 -8.00 -39.83
C ALA A 21 21.53 -8.04 -39.19
N CYS A 22 22.33 -9.05 -39.52
CA CYS A 22 23.76 -9.09 -39.25
C CYS A 22 24.51 -8.14 -40.20
N PHE A 23 25.26 -7.20 -39.67
CA PHE A 23 26.32 -6.49 -40.40
C PHE A 23 27.66 -6.92 -39.83
N ALA A 24 28.42 -7.61 -40.69
CA ALA A 24 29.80 -7.88 -40.49
C ALA A 24 30.64 -6.73 -41.11
N VAL A 25 31.53 -6.12 -40.37
CA VAL A 25 32.56 -5.23 -40.91
C VAL A 25 33.92 -5.48 -40.23
N LEU A 26 34.80 -5.85 -41.07
CA LEU A 26 36.22 -5.99 -41.13
C LEU A 26 37.13 -5.31 -40.08
N VAL A 27 38.14 -6.09 -39.75
CA VAL A 27 39.42 -5.85 -39.10
C VAL A 27 40.24 -4.74 -39.79
N MET A 28 40.77 -3.80 -38.98
CA MET A 28 42.03 -3.12 -39.29
C MET A 28 42.88 -3.03 -38.02
N ALA A 29 44.09 -3.55 -38.13
CA ALA A 29 45.16 -3.45 -37.15
C ALA A 29 45.76 -2.02 -37.15
N GLY A 30 46.11 -1.49 -35.98
CA GLY A 30 46.76 -0.18 -35.85
C GLY A 30 47.27 0.11 -34.43
N LEU A 31 48.55 -0.19 -34.21
CA LEU A 31 49.55 0.54 -33.42
C LEU A 31 49.28 0.97 -31.97
N ALA A 32 50.14 0.47 -31.11
CA ALA A 32 50.36 0.83 -29.72
C ALA A 32 50.52 2.35 -29.50
N ALA A 33 49.74 2.89 -28.55
CA ALA A 33 50.03 4.15 -27.89
C ALA A 33 49.93 3.92 -26.38
N CYS A 34 51.05 4.14 -25.68
CA CYS A 34 51.08 4.24 -24.21
C CYS A 34 50.19 5.41 -23.79
N GLY A 35 48.96 5.12 -23.39
CA GLY A 35 48.01 6.07 -22.79
C GLY A 35 48.00 5.90 -21.27
N SER A 36 48.41 6.95 -20.56
CA SER A 36 48.36 7.08 -19.11
C SER A 36 47.03 6.61 -18.57
N ALA A 37 47.04 5.68 -17.63
CA ALA A 37 45.87 5.25 -16.87
C ALA A 37 45.34 6.44 -16.07
N VAL A 38 44.33 7.09 -16.60
CA VAL A 38 43.47 8.00 -15.80
C VAL A 38 42.71 7.08 -14.84
N ALA A 39 43.08 7.12 -13.57
CA ALA A 39 42.31 6.51 -12.50
C ALA A 39 40.92 7.14 -12.52
N HIS A 40 39.94 6.42 -13.01
CA HIS A 40 38.55 6.76 -12.76
C HIS A 40 38.34 6.62 -11.25
N PRO A 41 37.82 7.66 -10.56
CA PRO A 41 37.37 7.49 -9.18
C PRO A 41 36.30 6.41 -9.24
N GLY A 42 36.59 5.26 -8.65
CA GLY A 42 35.71 4.13 -8.55
C GLY A 42 34.32 4.64 -8.11
N ALA A 43 33.33 4.39 -8.96
CA ALA A 43 31.95 4.43 -8.51
C ALA A 43 31.88 3.49 -7.31
N GLY A 44 31.84 4.06 -6.13
CA GLY A 44 31.62 3.34 -4.89
C GLY A 44 30.35 2.54 -5.08
N GLY A 45 30.50 1.24 -5.33
CA GLY A 45 29.42 0.29 -5.22
C GLY A 45 28.94 0.38 -3.77
N GLY A 46 27.91 1.18 -3.54
CA GLY A 46 27.19 1.16 -2.30
C GLY A 46 26.72 -0.29 -2.14
N SER A 47 27.35 -1.02 -1.22
CA SER A 47 26.80 -2.24 -0.67
C SER A 47 25.40 -1.86 -0.26
N GLY A 48 24.37 -2.35 -0.98
CA GLY A 48 23.00 -2.15 -0.62
C GLY A 48 22.80 -2.73 0.78
N ALA A 49 22.98 -1.88 1.80
CA ALA A 49 22.50 -2.20 3.12
C ALA A 49 21.02 -2.54 2.93
N ALA A 50 20.63 -3.76 3.28
CA ALA A 50 19.23 -4.14 3.24
C ALA A 50 18.47 -3.04 4.01
N ASP A 51 17.47 -2.44 3.35
CA ASP A 51 16.69 -1.37 3.96
C ASP A 51 16.15 -1.89 5.30
N SER A 52 16.43 -1.18 6.38
CA SER A 52 15.89 -1.53 7.69
C SER A 52 14.37 -1.29 7.71
N ALA A 53 13.64 -2.01 8.55
CA ALA A 53 12.22 -1.77 8.74
C ALA A 53 11.96 -0.31 9.15
N CYS A 54 10.89 0.26 8.59
CA CYS A 54 10.49 1.63 8.91
C CYS A 54 10.13 1.74 10.40
N MET A 55 10.70 2.73 11.07
CA MET A 55 10.30 3.08 12.43
C MET A 55 9.10 4.03 12.40
N ALA A 56 8.15 3.82 13.32
CA ALA A 56 6.96 4.67 13.39
C ALA A 56 7.28 6.15 13.67
N SER A 57 8.36 6.45 14.39
CA SER A 57 8.84 7.82 14.64
C SER A 57 9.36 8.52 13.39
N GLY A 58 9.77 7.76 12.37
CA GLY A 58 10.23 8.26 11.07
C GLY A 58 9.11 8.39 10.04
N LEU A 59 7.89 7.92 10.34
CA LEU A 59 6.78 7.98 9.40
C LEU A 59 5.71 8.97 9.85
N ARG A 60 5.27 9.81 8.92
CA ARG A 60 4.05 10.58 9.08
C ARG A 60 2.88 9.75 8.55
N VAL A 61 1.90 9.48 9.42
CA VAL A 61 0.70 8.72 9.10
C VAL A 61 -0.49 9.68 8.96
N THR A 62 -1.20 9.61 7.84
CA THR A 62 -2.41 10.40 7.58
C THR A 62 -3.50 9.52 6.99
N VAL A 63 -4.75 9.95 7.15
CA VAL A 63 -5.93 9.36 6.48
C VAL A 63 -6.57 10.47 5.66
N ASP A 64 -6.83 10.20 4.39
CA ASP A 64 -7.32 11.20 3.45
C ASP A 64 -8.80 10.94 3.08
N ASP A 65 -9.68 11.81 3.56
CA ASP A 65 -11.11 11.80 3.22
C ASP A 65 -11.36 12.16 1.75
N GLY A 66 -10.55 13.05 1.18
CA GLY A 66 -10.68 13.50 -0.21
C GLY A 66 -10.40 12.39 -1.22
N ALA A 67 -9.58 11.41 -0.85
CA ALA A 67 -9.28 10.22 -1.65
C ALA A 67 -10.18 9.03 -1.31
N ALA A 68 -11.13 9.16 -0.37
CA ALA A 68 -12.04 8.09 0.00
C ALA A 68 -12.91 7.64 -1.18
N GLY A 69 -13.10 6.34 -1.30
CA GLY A 69 -14.03 5.69 -2.24
C GLY A 69 -15.19 5.03 -1.50
N ALA A 70 -16.29 4.74 -2.19
CA ALA A 70 -17.42 4.03 -1.62
C ALA A 70 -17.88 2.90 -2.52
N ALA A 71 -18.17 1.74 -1.95
CA ALA A 71 -18.74 0.60 -2.67
C ALA A 71 -19.52 -0.30 -1.70
N ALA A 72 -20.70 -0.78 -2.14
CA ALA A 72 -21.48 -1.84 -1.48
C ALA A 72 -21.65 -1.68 0.04
N GLY A 73 -21.99 -0.46 0.52
CA GLY A 73 -22.22 -0.20 1.94
C GLY A 73 -20.95 -0.07 2.79
N SER A 74 -19.82 0.14 2.16
CA SER A 74 -18.53 0.41 2.79
C SER A 74 -17.89 1.67 2.22
N THR A 75 -17.04 2.31 2.99
CA THR A 75 -16.17 3.41 2.54
C THR A 75 -14.73 2.99 2.70
N TYR A 76 -13.91 3.30 1.70
CA TYR A 76 -12.48 2.97 1.66
C TYR A 76 -11.67 4.24 1.87
N TYR A 77 -10.83 4.27 2.89
CA TYR A 77 -9.96 5.39 3.23
C TYR A 77 -8.50 4.97 3.04
N PRO A 78 -7.70 5.73 2.30
CA PRO A 78 -6.26 5.47 2.26
C PRO A 78 -5.63 5.93 3.57
N ILE A 79 -4.85 5.04 4.18
CA ILE A 79 -3.91 5.35 5.24
C ILE A 79 -2.57 5.56 4.56
N ASP A 80 -2.09 6.79 4.49
CA ASP A 80 -0.82 7.14 3.87
C ASP A 80 0.31 7.14 4.90
N PHE A 81 1.42 6.50 4.55
CA PHE A 81 2.67 6.42 5.34
C PHE A 81 3.77 7.14 4.58
N THR A 82 4.11 8.36 4.98
CA THR A 82 5.18 9.14 4.34
C THR A 82 6.46 9.06 5.14
N ASN A 83 7.55 8.63 4.52
CA ASN A 83 8.86 8.59 5.16
C ASN A 83 9.40 10.02 5.36
N GLY A 84 9.33 10.52 6.58
CA GLY A 84 9.89 11.81 7.00
C GLY A 84 11.32 11.73 7.51
N SER A 85 11.91 10.53 7.53
CA SER A 85 13.32 10.35 7.96
C SER A 85 14.30 10.66 6.83
N GLY A 86 15.59 10.79 7.16
CA GLY A 86 16.66 11.00 6.18
C GLY A 86 17.20 9.72 5.54
N ALA A 87 16.66 8.53 5.88
CA ALA A 87 17.12 7.24 5.38
C ALA A 87 15.99 6.47 4.73
N SER A 88 16.33 5.61 3.76
CA SER A 88 15.37 4.65 3.18
C SER A 88 15.03 3.58 4.21
N CYS A 89 13.79 3.07 4.15
CA CYS A 89 13.32 1.99 5.00
C CYS A 89 12.32 1.10 4.26
N LEU A 90 12.00 -0.06 4.84
CA LEU A 90 11.10 -1.05 4.26
C LEU A 90 9.83 -1.17 5.10
N LEU A 91 8.66 -1.08 4.44
CA LEU A 91 7.37 -1.47 4.99
C LEU A 91 6.96 -2.80 4.36
N ASP A 92 6.55 -3.78 5.18
CA ASP A 92 6.09 -5.07 4.68
C ASP A 92 4.93 -5.60 5.53
N GLY A 93 3.85 -6.00 4.88
CA GLY A 93 2.69 -6.61 5.52
C GLY A 93 1.48 -5.70 5.68
N TYR A 94 0.66 -6.01 6.69
CA TYR A 94 -0.59 -5.33 6.98
C TYR A 94 -0.44 -4.46 8.21
N PRO A 95 -0.89 -3.18 8.17
CA PRO A 95 -1.00 -2.40 9.40
C PRO A 95 -2.17 -2.91 10.24
N ASP A 96 -2.10 -2.74 11.56
CA ASP A 96 -3.28 -2.87 12.39
C ASP A 96 -3.98 -1.51 12.48
N ALA A 97 -5.30 -1.53 12.53
CA ALA A 97 -6.10 -0.32 12.70
C ALA A 97 -7.29 -0.59 13.63
N TRP A 98 -7.63 0.39 14.46
CA TRP A 98 -8.83 0.33 15.31
C TRP A 98 -9.34 1.71 15.66
N PHE A 99 -10.63 1.82 15.89
CA PHE A 99 -11.22 3.02 16.43
C PHE A 99 -10.89 3.20 17.91
N ALA A 100 -10.76 4.45 18.34
CA ALA A 100 -10.48 4.74 19.74
C ALA A 100 -11.19 6.01 20.25
N THR A 101 -11.34 6.08 21.58
CA THR A 101 -11.69 7.28 22.30
C THR A 101 -10.51 8.26 22.35
N SER A 102 -10.75 9.51 22.77
CA SER A 102 -9.68 10.50 23.00
C SER A 102 -8.67 10.04 24.07
N ALA A 103 -9.11 9.23 25.03
CA ALA A 103 -8.23 8.62 26.03
C ALA A 103 -7.45 7.40 25.52
N GLY A 104 -7.65 6.99 24.26
CA GLY A 104 -6.92 5.89 23.62
C GLY A 104 -7.55 4.51 23.83
N HIS A 105 -8.69 4.39 24.51
CA HIS A 105 -9.40 3.12 24.66
C HIS A 105 -9.99 2.67 23.32
N GLN A 106 -9.80 1.41 22.98
CA GLN A 106 -10.36 0.83 21.77
C GLN A 106 -11.89 0.84 21.78
N ILE A 107 -12.48 1.14 20.64
CA ILE A 107 -13.91 1.06 20.37
C ILE A 107 -14.16 -0.09 19.39
N GLY A 108 -14.95 -1.07 19.79
CA GLY A 108 -15.28 -2.22 18.95
C GLY A 108 -14.10 -3.15 18.67
N SER A 109 -14.15 -3.81 17.51
CA SER A 109 -13.10 -4.74 17.05
C SER A 109 -12.02 -3.99 16.28
N ALA A 110 -10.78 -4.49 16.34
CA ALA A 110 -9.72 -4.08 15.43
C ALA A 110 -10.03 -4.54 13.99
N ALA A 111 -9.35 -3.94 13.03
CA ALA A 111 -9.45 -4.31 11.63
C ALA A 111 -8.99 -5.76 11.40
N VAL A 112 -9.69 -6.44 10.51
CA VAL A 112 -9.29 -7.74 9.97
C VAL A 112 -8.38 -7.49 8.75
N TRP A 113 -7.36 -8.29 8.58
CA TRP A 113 -6.48 -8.21 7.41
C TRP A 113 -7.18 -8.83 6.19
N ASP A 114 -7.23 -8.10 5.08
CA ASP A 114 -7.69 -8.60 3.78
C ASP A 114 -6.59 -9.49 3.17
N ARG A 115 -6.68 -10.79 3.44
CA ARG A 115 -5.69 -11.77 2.98
C ARG A 115 -5.86 -12.18 1.51
N ASP A 116 -6.90 -11.71 0.84
CA ASP A 116 -7.08 -11.92 -0.60
C ASP A 116 -6.11 -11.05 -1.40
N VAL A 117 -5.59 -9.97 -0.77
CA VAL A 117 -4.52 -9.13 -1.33
C VAL A 117 -3.18 -9.55 -0.73
N THR A 118 -2.27 -10.00 -1.58
CA THR A 118 -0.94 -10.47 -1.15
C THR A 118 -0.04 -9.30 -0.74
N ALA A 119 0.50 -9.32 0.48
CA ALA A 119 1.49 -8.36 0.94
C ALA A 119 2.80 -8.47 0.14
N ARG A 120 3.41 -7.32 -0.14
CA ARG A 120 4.73 -7.20 -0.77
C ARG A 120 5.53 -6.10 -0.08
N PRO A 121 6.84 -6.30 0.12
CA PRO A 121 7.70 -5.26 0.69
C PRO A 121 7.68 -3.98 -0.15
N VAL A 122 7.59 -2.83 0.50
CA VAL A 122 7.61 -1.50 -0.10
C VAL A 122 8.79 -0.70 0.43
N ALA A 123 9.77 -0.42 -0.42
CA ALA A 123 10.90 0.44 -0.07
C ALA A 123 10.47 1.92 -0.13
N LEU A 124 10.64 2.64 0.97
CA LEU A 124 10.34 4.05 1.11
C LEU A 124 11.64 4.86 1.21
N ARG A 125 11.97 5.59 0.15
CA ARG A 125 13.01 6.62 0.19
C ARG A 125 12.54 7.81 1.04
N PRO A 126 13.44 8.67 1.52
CA PRO A 126 13.05 9.92 2.17
C PRO A 126 12.02 10.71 1.34
N GLY A 127 10.93 11.14 1.96
CA GLY A 127 9.82 11.82 1.32
C GLY A 127 8.83 10.94 0.53
N ALA A 128 9.16 9.67 0.26
CA ALA A 128 8.24 8.75 -0.43
C ALA A 128 7.07 8.35 0.47
N THR A 129 5.96 7.97 -0.18
CA THR A 129 4.72 7.54 0.50
C THR A 129 4.35 6.13 0.04
N ALA A 130 3.92 5.29 0.97
CA ALA A 130 3.13 4.09 0.73
C ALA A 130 1.73 4.30 1.31
N HIS A 131 0.78 3.46 0.91
CA HIS A 131 -0.57 3.49 1.47
C HIS A 131 -1.06 2.09 1.82
N ALA A 132 -2.09 2.02 2.66
CA ALA A 132 -2.93 0.84 2.86
C ALA A 132 -4.39 1.27 2.82
N TRP A 133 -5.26 0.48 2.20
CA TRP A 133 -6.68 0.77 2.19
C TRP A 133 -7.34 0.25 3.47
N LEU A 134 -8.06 1.15 4.15
CA LEU A 134 -8.94 0.83 5.26
C LEU A 134 -10.38 0.84 4.77
N GLN A 135 -10.99 -0.32 4.68
CA GLN A 135 -12.43 -0.45 4.45
C GLN A 135 -13.16 -0.27 5.77
N VAL A 136 -14.15 0.61 5.77
CA VAL A 136 -15.06 0.82 6.89
C VAL A 136 -16.48 0.47 6.41
N THR A 137 -17.01 -0.65 6.87
CA THR A 137 -18.39 -1.04 6.62
C THR A 137 -19.33 -0.14 7.43
N ALA A 138 -20.36 0.39 6.78
CA ALA A 138 -21.29 1.28 7.43
C ALA A 138 -21.94 0.62 8.67
N ALA A 139 -21.85 1.27 9.83
CA ALA A 139 -22.45 0.76 11.07
C ALA A 139 -23.98 0.54 10.93
N ALA A 140 -24.62 1.30 10.05
CA ALA A 140 -26.04 1.17 9.74
C ALA A 140 -26.42 -0.14 9.04
N ASN A 141 -25.46 -0.89 8.49
CA ASN A 141 -25.70 -2.22 7.90
C ASN A 141 -25.96 -3.29 8.98
N TYR A 142 -25.77 -2.96 10.25
CA TYR A 142 -25.94 -3.89 11.36
C TYR A 142 -27.08 -3.46 12.29
N PRO A 143 -27.83 -4.39 12.89
CA PRO A 143 -28.84 -4.04 13.89
C PRO A 143 -28.23 -3.22 15.03
N ALA A 144 -28.89 -2.12 15.41
CA ALA A 144 -28.38 -1.21 16.44
C ALA A 144 -28.07 -1.92 17.78
N LYS A 145 -28.84 -2.94 18.14
CA LYS A 145 -28.60 -3.76 19.35
C LYS A 145 -27.29 -4.53 19.28
N THR A 146 -26.90 -5.01 18.09
CA THR A 146 -25.65 -5.75 17.85
C THR A 146 -24.46 -4.82 17.74
N CYS A 147 -24.55 -3.76 16.93
CA CYS A 147 -23.48 -2.81 16.67
C CYS A 147 -23.25 -1.83 17.82
N ARG A 148 -24.32 -1.32 18.45
CA ARG A 148 -24.28 -0.20 19.40
C ARG A 148 -23.52 0.99 18.79
N PRO A 149 -24.09 1.65 17.74
CA PRO A 149 -23.38 2.66 16.96
C PRO A 149 -22.94 3.84 17.83
N VAL A 150 -21.70 4.28 17.64
CA VAL A 150 -21.09 5.46 18.27
C VAL A 150 -20.24 6.20 17.27
N THR A 151 -19.98 7.50 17.51
CA THR A 151 -18.98 8.24 16.75
C THR A 151 -17.61 8.05 17.40
N ALA A 152 -16.69 7.41 16.69
CA ALA A 152 -15.28 7.43 17.04
C ALA A 152 -14.62 8.68 16.44
N HIS A 153 -13.71 9.32 17.16
CA HIS A 153 -13.00 10.52 16.71
C HIS A 153 -11.53 10.25 16.40
N TRP A 154 -11.04 9.07 16.74
CA TRP A 154 -9.64 8.68 16.57
C TRP A 154 -9.54 7.33 15.89
N LEU A 155 -8.63 7.24 14.94
CA LEU A 155 -8.13 6.00 14.38
C LEU A 155 -6.72 5.77 14.91
N ARG A 156 -6.48 4.59 15.48
CA ARG A 156 -5.17 4.14 15.94
C ARG A 156 -4.62 3.19 14.88
N ILE A 157 -3.38 3.41 14.49
CA ILE A 157 -2.72 2.67 13.42
C ILE A 157 -1.37 2.20 13.93
N ARG A 158 -1.12 0.90 13.85
CA ARG A 158 0.16 0.29 14.14
C ARG A 158 0.77 -0.24 12.85
N LEU A 159 2.01 0.17 12.58
CA LEU A 159 2.74 -0.30 11.40
C LEU A 159 2.99 -1.80 11.46
N PRO A 160 3.11 -2.48 10.30
CA PRO A 160 3.53 -3.87 10.27
C PRO A 160 4.83 -4.09 11.05
N GLY A 161 4.82 -5.05 11.98
CA GLY A 161 6.00 -5.40 12.77
C GLY A 161 6.45 -4.37 13.83
N ALA A 162 5.77 -3.22 13.98
CA ALA A 162 6.11 -2.21 14.97
C ALA A 162 5.32 -2.35 16.27
N ALA A 163 5.92 -1.97 17.39
CA ALA A 163 5.23 -1.88 18.68
C ALA A 163 4.48 -0.54 18.86
N SER A 164 4.97 0.54 18.26
CA SER A 164 4.42 1.87 18.42
C SER A 164 3.17 2.11 17.56
N VAL A 165 2.29 2.96 18.08
CA VAL A 165 0.97 3.24 17.50
C VAL A 165 0.87 4.72 17.16
N SER A 166 0.49 5.03 15.93
CA SER A 166 0.11 6.38 15.49
C SER A 166 -1.35 6.65 15.80
N SER A 167 -1.69 7.89 16.15
CA SER A 167 -3.05 8.34 16.37
C SER A 167 -3.42 9.38 15.34
N VAL A 168 -4.46 9.12 14.55
CA VAL A 168 -4.97 10.04 13.55
C VAL A 168 -6.36 10.48 13.97
N ARG A 169 -6.59 11.81 13.99
CA ARG A 169 -7.94 12.34 14.23
C ARG A 169 -8.77 12.14 12.97
N HIS A 170 -9.79 11.31 13.08
CA HIS A 170 -10.65 10.95 11.96
C HIS A 170 -11.99 10.49 12.50
N ALA A 171 -13.06 11.28 12.27
CA ALA A 171 -14.35 11.03 12.85
C ALA A 171 -15.17 10.09 11.95
N LEU A 172 -15.51 8.90 12.47
CA LEU A 172 -16.29 7.90 11.74
C LEU A 172 -17.32 7.23 12.65
N GLN A 173 -18.38 6.69 12.05
CA GLN A 173 -19.34 5.83 12.75
C GLN A 173 -18.70 4.46 13.00
N ALA A 174 -18.70 4.04 14.24
CA ALA A 174 -18.16 2.79 14.73
C ALA A 174 -19.22 1.93 15.42
N CYS A 175 -18.99 0.64 15.50
CA CYS A 175 -19.73 -0.26 16.39
C CYS A 175 -18.98 -0.34 17.72
N ALA A 176 -19.60 0.08 18.83
CA ALA A 176 -19.00 -0.03 20.16
C ALA A 176 -18.90 -1.49 20.64
N ALA A 177 -19.78 -2.37 20.17
CA ALA A 177 -19.69 -3.78 20.47
C ALA A 177 -18.55 -4.44 19.70
N ALA A 178 -17.79 -5.30 20.38
CA ALA A 178 -16.89 -6.21 19.71
C ALA A 178 -17.72 -7.23 18.92
N MET A 179 -17.59 -7.22 17.60
CA MET A 179 -18.33 -8.12 16.72
C MET A 179 -17.45 -9.34 16.41
N HIS A 180 -17.90 -10.50 16.86
CA HIS A 180 -17.17 -11.76 16.61
C HIS A 180 -17.19 -12.11 15.12
N GLY A 181 -16.01 -12.40 14.57
CA GLY A 181 -15.83 -12.91 13.21
C GLY A 181 -15.86 -11.88 12.09
N HIS A 182 -16.52 -10.74 12.25
CA HIS A 182 -16.62 -9.71 11.22
C HIS A 182 -16.66 -8.34 11.89
N GLY A 183 -15.50 -7.74 12.11
CA GLY A 183 -15.44 -6.32 12.46
C GLY A 183 -15.97 -5.46 11.31
N ILE A 184 -16.27 -4.18 11.59
CA ILE A 184 -16.61 -3.22 10.52
C ILE A 184 -15.39 -2.66 9.82
N LEU A 185 -14.19 -3.06 10.24
CA LEU A 185 -12.91 -2.62 9.68
C LEU A 185 -12.20 -3.79 9.01
N THR A 186 -11.76 -3.55 7.78
CA THR A 186 -10.85 -4.44 7.04
C THR A 186 -9.70 -3.60 6.50
N VAL A 187 -8.47 -4.11 6.55
CA VAL A 187 -7.29 -3.38 6.08
C VAL A 187 -6.52 -4.23 5.07
N GLN A 188 -6.13 -3.60 3.96
CA GLN A 188 -5.27 -4.19 2.94
C GLN A 188 -3.79 -4.04 3.32
N PRO A 189 -2.88 -4.82 2.71
CA PRO A 189 -1.46 -4.65 2.95
C PRO A 189 -0.97 -3.32 2.40
N VAL A 190 0.23 -2.91 2.83
CA VAL A 190 0.87 -1.73 2.29
C VAL A 190 1.17 -1.88 0.81
N ALA A 191 0.94 -0.81 0.05
CA ALA A 191 1.21 -0.70 -1.38
C ALA A 191 1.98 0.59 -1.69
N PRO A 192 2.78 0.63 -2.78
CA PRO A 192 3.59 1.80 -3.10
C PRO A 192 2.73 2.99 -3.55
N GLY A 193 3.24 4.19 -3.28
CA GLY A 193 2.60 5.44 -3.68
C GLY A 193 1.52 5.90 -2.69
N ARG A 194 0.93 7.05 -3.00
CA ARG A 194 -0.19 7.61 -2.25
C ARG A 194 -1.50 6.93 -2.66
N GLY A 195 -2.39 6.68 -1.71
CA GLY A 195 -3.71 6.15 -2.03
C GLY A 195 -4.56 7.17 -2.78
N THR A 196 -5.15 6.76 -3.90
CA THR A 196 -6.05 7.58 -4.73
C THR A 196 -7.31 6.79 -5.07
N ARG A 197 -8.42 7.47 -5.37
CA ARG A 197 -9.71 6.82 -5.66
C ARG A 197 -9.66 5.69 -6.71
N GLY A 198 -8.72 5.72 -7.62
CA GLY A 198 -8.56 4.70 -8.66
C GLY A 198 -7.75 3.48 -8.23
N THR A 199 -7.20 3.47 -7.00
CA THR A 199 -6.35 2.37 -6.49
C THR A 199 -7.02 1.53 -5.40
N ALA A 200 -8.25 1.86 -5.00
CA ALA A 200 -9.08 1.02 -4.14
C ALA A 200 -9.64 -0.12 -5.00
N GLY A 201 -8.96 -1.27 -4.99
CA GLY A 201 -9.33 -2.48 -5.72
C GLY A 201 -9.92 -3.55 -4.82
#